data_917694c1ad374b37fa481a200f75d3fd
#
_entry.id   917694c1ad374b37fa481a200f75d3fd
#
_cell.length_a   1.000
_cell.length_b   1.000
_cell.length_c   1.000
_cell.angle_alpha   90.00
_cell.angle_beta   90.00
_cell.angle_gamma   90.00
#
_symmetry.space_group_name_H-M   'P 1'
#
loop_
_entity.id
_entity.type
_entity.pdbx_description
1 polymer ?
#
loop_
_entity_poly.entity_id
_entity_poly.type
_entity_poly.pdbx_seq_one_letter_code
_entity_poly.pdbx_strand_id
1 'polypeptide(L)'
;MKQLLFLLLFVCSGSMLAQKTITDTISSKKLNEDREIKISLPPSYSKNKAQKYPMLLLMDGDFLHEAFQGALSYGYYWDDLPEVVIVSISQNKNNERETDCMLDETTGLPSEKGEAFFEFLGMELIPMIEKNFRIAPFRIAAGLDTTAGFLNCYLYKEQPIFNAFISMSPELGAEMEERIVERLTAIQQPLFYYHCSADGDVKKMRTRIQALDELASKINNPKVNYRYDDFKGSSHYSLVLHAIPSALYQIFSVYQPISTIEFQEKIAVLPSGYVDYLVQKYDMLEKSFNLKLQIRMNDFKAIEAAILKNKAYNEFDQLAQLARKHYPKTMLADYHMAQMYEKQGDNARAVKSYLAAFQQAEVGDLTKDMMMERADELKKSLPKKGQKGKEVIEETPVEEVPTETPSETPTETPTEEKKSE
;
A
#
# COMPACT_ATOMS: atom_id res chain seq x y z
N MET A 1 -7.91 52.27 -17.03
CA MET A 1 -7.88 51.48 -15.79
C MET A 1 -8.76 50.22 -15.81
N LYS A 2 -10.03 50.27 -16.29
CA LYS A 2 -10.87 49.04 -16.35
C LYS A 2 -10.37 47.95 -17.32
N GLN A 3 -9.74 48.32 -18.43
CA GLN A 3 -9.17 47.33 -19.37
C GLN A 3 -7.88 46.69 -18.88
N LEU A 4 -7.09 47.35 -18.02
CA LEU A 4 -5.90 46.78 -17.40
C LEU A 4 -6.25 45.73 -16.31
N LEU A 5 -7.39 45.93 -15.62
CA LEU A 5 -7.92 44.98 -14.62
C LEU A 5 -8.41 43.67 -15.26
N PHE A 6 -8.95 43.75 -16.49
CA PHE A 6 -9.39 42.57 -17.23
C PHE A 6 -8.22 41.75 -17.77
N LEU A 7 -7.12 42.40 -18.15
CA LEU A 7 -5.89 41.69 -18.56
C LEU A 7 -5.19 40.99 -17.40
N LEU A 8 -5.24 41.54 -16.18
CA LEU A 8 -4.67 40.92 -14.99
C LEU A 8 -5.48 39.71 -14.52
N LEU A 9 -6.81 39.70 -14.71
CA LEU A 9 -7.67 38.55 -14.41
C LEU A 9 -7.45 37.36 -15.37
N PHE A 10 -6.97 37.61 -16.59
CA PHE A 10 -6.69 36.56 -17.57
C PHE A 10 -5.31 35.90 -17.37
N VAL A 11 -4.37 36.56 -16.69
CA VAL A 11 -3.02 36.03 -16.39
C VAL A 11 -3.03 35.15 -15.13
N CYS A 12 -4.08 35.24 -14.30
CA CYS A 12 -4.32 34.35 -13.14
C CYS A 12 -5.10 33.07 -13.46
N SER A 13 -5.32 32.72 -14.72
CA SER A 13 -5.68 31.34 -15.09
C SER A 13 -4.45 30.46 -14.81
N GLY A 14 -4.27 30.14 -13.52
CA GLY A 14 -3.29 29.20 -13.03
C GLY A 14 -3.36 27.95 -13.89
N SER A 15 -2.23 27.48 -14.35
CA SER A 15 -2.08 26.22 -15.04
C SER A 15 -2.74 25.14 -14.18
N MET A 16 -4.00 24.84 -14.40
CA MET A 16 -4.59 23.61 -13.93
C MET A 16 -3.70 22.53 -14.48
N LEU A 17 -2.98 21.85 -13.62
CA LEU A 17 -2.17 20.68 -13.96
C LEU A 17 -3.15 19.55 -14.30
N ALA A 18 -3.79 19.67 -15.46
CA ALA A 18 -4.61 18.61 -16.00
C ALA A 18 -3.71 17.40 -16.23
N GLN A 19 -4.15 16.24 -15.84
CA GLN A 19 -3.52 14.98 -16.17
C GLN A 19 -3.32 14.91 -17.69
N LYS A 20 -2.08 14.69 -18.13
CA LYS A 20 -1.76 14.67 -19.56
C LYS A 20 -2.21 13.35 -20.17
N THR A 21 -3.20 13.40 -21.04
CA THR A 21 -3.63 12.26 -21.86
C THR A 21 -3.06 12.41 -23.27
N ILE A 22 -2.52 11.34 -23.81
CA ILE A 22 -1.91 11.23 -25.14
C ILE A 22 -2.70 10.16 -25.89
N THR A 23 -3.21 10.50 -27.07
CA THR A 23 -3.70 9.49 -28.02
C THR A 23 -2.61 9.25 -29.04
N ASP A 24 -2.30 8.01 -29.30
CA ASP A 24 -1.25 7.57 -30.22
C ASP A 24 -1.72 6.34 -31.00
N THR A 25 -1.01 6.03 -32.08
CA THR A 25 -1.30 4.88 -32.94
C THR A 25 -0.08 4.01 -33.05
N ILE A 26 -0.23 2.72 -32.73
CA ILE A 26 0.81 1.72 -32.90
C ILE A 26 0.51 0.84 -34.13
N SER A 27 1.46 0.81 -35.08
CA SER A 27 1.40 -0.14 -36.20
C SER A 27 1.90 -1.50 -35.75
N SER A 28 0.98 -2.45 -35.57
CA SER A 28 1.29 -3.79 -35.11
C SER A 28 1.66 -4.71 -36.24
N LYS A 29 2.78 -5.41 -36.10
CA LYS A 29 3.18 -6.49 -37.02
C LYS A 29 2.42 -7.78 -36.73
N LYS A 30 2.07 -8.03 -35.46
CA LYS A 30 1.32 -9.20 -35.03
C LYS A 30 -0.09 -9.17 -35.55
N LEU A 31 -0.75 -8.01 -35.45
CA LEU A 31 -2.12 -7.82 -35.95
C LEU A 31 -2.19 -7.49 -37.43
N ASN A 32 -1.08 -7.03 -38.02
CA ASN A 32 -1.01 -6.47 -39.37
C ASN A 32 -2.00 -5.31 -39.59
N GLU A 33 -2.19 -4.48 -38.55
CA GLU A 33 -3.08 -3.32 -38.56
C GLU A 33 -2.57 -2.25 -37.57
N ASP A 34 -3.13 -1.05 -37.71
CA ASP A 34 -2.88 0.06 -36.80
C ASP A 34 -3.86 0.01 -35.62
N ARG A 35 -3.34 0.21 -34.39
CA ARG A 35 -4.15 0.27 -33.17
C ARG A 35 -4.02 1.60 -32.48
N GLU A 36 -5.18 2.22 -32.21
CA GLU A 36 -5.25 3.39 -31.39
C GLU A 36 -5.12 3.02 -29.92
N ILE A 37 -4.27 3.76 -29.24
CA ILE A 37 -4.03 3.64 -27.80
C ILE A 37 -4.15 5.00 -27.14
N LYS A 38 -4.59 5.02 -25.89
CA LYS A 38 -4.72 6.23 -25.08
C LYS A 38 -3.88 6.07 -23.82
N ILE A 39 -3.00 7.04 -23.55
CA ILE A 39 -2.06 6.98 -22.43
C ILE A 39 -2.32 8.17 -21.52
N SER A 40 -2.71 7.93 -20.29
CA SER A 40 -2.82 8.97 -19.26
C SER A 40 -1.65 8.92 -18.30
N LEU A 41 -0.94 10.05 -18.20
CA LEU A 41 0.20 10.23 -17.32
C LEU A 41 -0.25 10.86 -15.99
N PRO A 42 0.25 10.37 -14.85
CA PRO A 42 -0.15 10.90 -13.54
C PRO A 42 0.38 12.33 -13.31
N PRO A 43 -0.21 13.08 -12.35
CA PRO A 43 0.12 14.50 -12.13
C PRO A 43 1.59 14.79 -11.85
N SER A 44 2.28 13.90 -11.12
CA SER A 44 3.70 14.10 -10.81
C SER A 44 4.66 13.70 -11.94
N TYR A 45 4.16 13.09 -13.01
CA TYR A 45 5.01 12.55 -14.10
C TYR A 45 5.91 13.62 -14.74
N SER A 46 5.43 14.84 -14.91
CA SER A 46 6.24 15.93 -15.47
C SER A 46 7.23 16.53 -14.46
N LYS A 47 6.90 16.49 -13.16
CA LYS A 47 7.67 17.11 -12.08
C LYS A 47 8.77 16.19 -11.56
N ASN A 48 8.48 14.92 -11.31
CA ASN A 48 9.42 13.95 -10.77
C ASN A 48 10.02 13.06 -11.87
N LYS A 49 11.16 13.46 -12.41
CA LYS A 49 11.83 12.76 -13.53
C LYS A 49 12.45 11.42 -13.15
N ALA A 50 12.73 11.19 -11.88
CA ALA A 50 13.36 9.95 -11.40
C ALA A 50 12.32 8.85 -11.08
N GLN A 51 11.07 9.22 -10.82
CA GLN A 51 10.03 8.30 -10.42
C GLN A 51 9.56 7.42 -11.58
N LYS A 52 9.39 6.14 -11.30
CA LYS A 52 8.69 5.17 -12.13
C LYS A 52 7.30 4.92 -11.56
N TYR A 53 6.37 4.50 -12.39
CA TYR A 53 4.96 4.35 -12.05
C TYR A 53 4.46 2.96 -12.40
N PRO A 54 3.62 2.31 -11.60
CA PRO A 54 2.87 1.13 -12.03
C PRO A 54 2.13 1.41 -13.34
N MET A 55 1.92 0.40 -14.14
CA MET A 55 1.15 0.48 -15.38
C MET A 55 -0.19 -0.24 -15.21
N LEU A 56 -1.27 0.41 -15.60
CA LEU A 56 -2.59 -0.17 -15.76
C LEU A 56 -2.90 -0.26 -17.25
N LEU A 57 -2.96 -1.50 -17.76
CA LEU A 57 -3.40 -1.79 -19.12
C LEU A 57 -4.89 -2.06 -19.09
N LEU A 58 -5.65 -1.26 -19.83
CA LEU A 58 -7.10 -1.41 -20.00
C LEU A 58 -7.40 -1.96 -21.39
N MET A 59 -8.03 -3.08 -21.45
CA MET A 59 -8.86 -3.45 -22.61
C MET A 59 -10.18 -2.66 -22.52
N ASP A 60 -10.94 -2.59 -23.60
CA ASP A 60 -12.15 -1.75 -23.64
C ASP A 60 -11.87 -0.27 -23.32
N GLY A 61 -10.75 0.28 -23.83
CA GLY A 61 -10.31 1.64 -23.55
C GLY A 61 -11.32 2.72 -23.93
N ASP A 62 -12.22 2.40 -24.83
CA ASP A 62 -13.26 3.32 -25.31
C ASP A 62 -14.24 3.76 -24.21
N PHE A 63 -14.46 2.95 -23.19
CA PHE A 63 -15.39 3.25 -22.08
C PHE A 63 -14.82 3.01 -20.68
N LEU A 64 -13.76 2.21 -20.52
CA LEU A 64 -13.16 1.98 -19.19
C LEU A 64 -12.15 3.06 -18.81
N HIS A 65 -11.53 3.75 -19.79
CA HIS A 65 -10.44 4.69 -19.54
C HIS A 65 -10.81 5.77 -18.53
N GLU A 66 -11.90 6.49 -18.80
CA GLU A 66 -12.36 7.61 -17.96
C GLU A 66 -12.82 7.14 -16.58
N ALA A 67 -13.43 5.96 -16.49
CA ALA A 67 -13.90 5.41 -15.21
C ALA A 67 -12.71 5.08 -14.28
N PHE A 68 -11.68 4.42 -14.80
CA PHE A 68 -10.45 4.16 -14.04
C PHE A 68 -9.68 5.45 -13.73
N GLN A 69 -9.57 6.35 -14.69
CA GLN A 69 -8.91 7.65 -14.49
C GLN A 69 -9.58 8.48 -13.40
N GLY A 70 -10.91 8.50 -13.36
CA GLY A 70 -11.68 9.20 -12.33
C GLY A 70 -11.43 8.61 -10.94
N ALA A 71 -11.51 7.28 -10.79
CA ALA A 71 -11.26 6.59 -9.53
C ALA A 71 -9.82 6.81 -9.02
N LEU A 72 -8.83 6.66 -9.90
CA LEU A 72 -7.42 6.91 -9.56
C LEU A 72 -7.17 8.36 -9.20
N SER A 73 -7.74 9.34 -9.95
CA SER A 73 -7.58 10.75 -9.65
C SER A 73 -8.13 11.13 -8.27
N TYR A 74 -9.26 10.54 -7.87
CA TYR A 74 -9.80 10.70 -6.53
C TYR A 74 -8.86 10.11 -5.47
N GLY A 75 -8.36 8.88 -5.68
CA GLY A 75 -7.41 8.25 -4.76
C GLY A 75 -6.09 9.00 -4.63
N TYR A 76 -5.58 9.60 -5.72
CA TYR A 76 -4.37 10.45 -5.67
C TYR A 76 -4.57 11.71 -4.83
N TYR A 77 -5.74 12.32 -4.92
CA TYR A 77 -6.03 13.52 -4.14
C TYR A 77 -5.95 13.29 -2.62
N TRP A 78 -6.36 12.11 -2.17
CA TRP A 78 -6.36 11.73 -0.76
C TRP A 78 -5.12 10.93 -0.33
N ASP A 79 -4.16 10.70 -1.23
CA ASP A 79 -2.98 9.82 -1.00
C ASP A 79 -3.36 8.38 -0.59
N ASP A 80 -4.55 7.91 -1.01
CA ASP A 80 -5.03 6.56 -0.75
C ASP A 80 -4.59 5.55 -1.83
N LEU A 81 -4.35 6.01 -3.05
CA LEU A 81 -3.88 5.21 -4.17
C LEU A 81 -2.59 5.81 -4.76
N PRO A 82 -1.64 4.97 -5.22
CA PRO A 82 -0.44 5.47 -5.89
C PRO A 82 -0.77 6.01 -7.27
N GLU A 83 0.04 6.93 -7.74
CA GLU A 83 0.00 7.39 -9.12
C GLU A 83 0.38 6.28 -10.09
N VAL A 84 -0.42 6.09 -11.15
CA VAL A 84 -0.34 5.01 -12.14
C VAL A 84 -0.33 5.60 -13.55
N VAL A 85 0.43 5.02 -14.47
CA VAL A 85 0.31 5.27 -15.91
C VAL A 85 -0.80 4.37 -16.45
N ILE A 86 -1.85 4.95 -17.02
CA ILE A 86 -2.96 4.21 -17.65
C ILE A 86 -2.65 4.09 -19.13
N VAL A 87 -2.70 2.89 -19.66
CA VAL A 87 -2.60 2.58 -21.10
C VAL A 87 -3.87 1.85 -21.48
N SER A 88 -4.63 2.37 -22.40
CA SER A 88 -5.86 1.74 -22.87
C SER A 88 -5.87 1.55 -24.37
N ILE A 89 -6.52 0.51 -24.82
CA ILE A 89 -6.59 0.08 -26.20
C ILE A 89 -8.02 0.32 -26.68
N SER A 90 -8.16 1.01 -27.81
CA SER A 90 -9.45 1.14 -28.49
C SER A 90 -9.76 -0.17 -29.24
N GLN A 91 -10.94 -0.73 -29.00
CA GLN A 91 -11.36 -2.02 -29.55
C GLN A 91 -12.80 -1.99 -30.13
N ASN A 92 -13.47 -0.84 -30.05
CA ASN A 92 -14.88 -0.75 -30.47
C ASN A 92 -15.10 0.11 -31.71
N LYS A 93 -14.02 0.60 -32.31
CA LYS A 93 -14.12 1.48 -33.48
C LYS A 93 -14.65 0.76 -34.73
N ASN A 94 -14.21 -0.49 -34.92
CA ASN A 94 -14.63 -1.37 -36.02
C ASN A 94 -15.09 -2.73 -35.51
N ASN A 95 -15.58 -2.81 -34.27
CA ASN A 95 -15.95 -4.06 -33.57
C ASN A 95 -14.79 -5.06 -33.40
N GLU A 96 -13.57 -4.54 -33.18
CA GLU A 96 -12.38 -5.39 -33.00
C GLU A 96 -12.46 -6.23 -31.72
N ARG A 97 -13.23 -5.79 -30.73
CA ARG A 97 -13.34 -6.39 -29.41
C ARG A 97 -13.58 -7.90 -29.45
N GLU A 98 -14.56 -8.35 -30.23
CA GLU A 98 -14.91 -9.77 -30.33
C GLU A 98 -13.79 -10.58 -30.99
N THR A 99 -13.25 -10.08 -32.12
CA THR A 99 -12.20 -10.78 -32.84
C THR A 99 -10.87 -10.79 -32.12
N ASP A 100 -10.52 -9.70 -31.41
CA ASP A 100 -9.32 -9.61 -30.60
C ASP A 100 -9.32 -10.57 -29.41
N CYS A 101 -10.50 -10.90 -28.91
CA CYS A 101 -10.68 -11.75 -27.74
C CYS A 101 -11.21 -13.15 -28.08
N MET A 102 -11.04 -13.57 -29.35
CA MET A 102 -11.43 -14.91 -29.77
C MET A 102 -10.69 -15.99 -29.00
N LEU A 103 -11.46 -16.90 -28.43
CA LEU A 103 -10.97 -18.11 -27.80
C LEU A 103 -11.47 -19.31 -28.59
N ASP A 104 -10.69 -20.36 -28.67
CA ASP A 104 -11.12 -21.65 -29.18
C ASP A 104 -12.18 -22.25 -28.25
N GLU A 105 -13.32 -22.63 -28.80
CA GLU A 105 -14.47 -23.08 -28.01
C GLU A 105 -14.22 -24.38 -27.21
N THR A 106 -13.26 -25.20 -27.64
CA THR A 106 -12.90 -26.46 -26.98
C THR A 106 -11.86 -26.29 -25.93
N THR A 107 -10.80 -25.51 -26.24
CA THR A 107 -9.64 -25.36 -25.37
C THR A 107 -9.70 -24.12 -24.48
N GLY A 108 -10.54 -23.15 -24.79
CA GLY A 108 -10.57 -21.86 -24.08
C GLY A 108 -9.28 -21.05 -24.18
N LEU A 109 -8.41 -21.35 -25.15
CA LEU A 109 -7.17 -20.61 -25.40
C LEU A 109 -7.35 -19.60 -26.54
N PRO A 110 -6.56 -18.51 -26.57
CA PRO A 110 -6.59 -17.57 -27.67
C PRO A 110 -6.41 -18.28 -29.04
N SER A 111 -7.25 -17.94 -30.01
CA SER A 111 -7.26 -18.51 -31.34
C SER A 111 -7.37 -17.43 -32.41
N GLU A 112 -6.93 -17.72 -33.61
CA GLU A 112 -7.00 -16.82 -34.77
C GLU A 112 -6.48 -15.40 -34.45
N LYS A 113 -7.32 -14.36 -34.60
CA LYS A 113 -6.95 -12.99 -34.29
C LYS A 113 -6.71 -12.79 -32.79
N GLY A 114 -7.37 -13.56 -31.93
CA GLY A 114 -7.12 -13.56 -30.48
C GLY A 114 -5.69 -13.95 -30.12
N GLU A 115 -5.10 -14.95 -30.80
CA GLU A 115 -3.68 -15.29 -30.62
C GLU A 115 -2.77 -14.13 -31.03
N ALA A 116 -3.03 -13.53 -32.19
CA ALA A 116 -2.27 -12.37 -32.65
C ALA A 116 -2.39 -11.18 -31.69
N PHE A 117 -3.58 -10.93 -31.12
CA PHE A 117 -3.79 -9.87 -30.15
C PHE A 117 -3.10 -10.17 -28.81
N PHE A 118 -3.13 -11.43 -28.38
CA PHE A 118 -2.36 -11.86 -27.19
C PHE A 118 -0.87 -11.60 -27.34
N GLU A 119 -0.31 -11.94 -28.52
CA GLU A 119 1.10 -11.64 -28.81
C GLU A 119 1.38 -10.14 -28.95
N PHE A 120 0.48 -9.37 -29.57
CA PHE A 120 0.60 -7.92 -29.71
C PHE A 120 0.75 -7.25 -28.34
N LEU A 121 -0.10 -7.57 -27.36
CA LEU A 121 -0.01 -6.98 -26.03
C LEU A 121 1.33 -7.28 -25.36
N GLY A 122 1.75 -8.56 -25.36
CA GLY A 122 2.94 -9.01 -24.67
C GLY A 122 4.26 -8.67 -25.35
N MET A 123 4.29 -8.68 -26.69
CA MET A 123 5.53 -8.58 -27.47
C MET A 123 5.73 -7.22 -28.13
N GLU A 124 4.68 -6.44 -28.35
CA GLU A 124 4.79 -5.15 -29.03
C GLU A 124 4.37 -4.00 -28.13
N LEU A 125 3.12 -3.99 -27.61
CA LEU A 125 2.59 -2.86 -26.86
C LEU A 125 3.33 -2.63 -25.54
N ILE A 126 3.38 -3.63 -24.66
CA ILE A 126 4.03 -3.49 -23.36
C ILE A 126 5.50 -3.08 -23.48
N PRO A 127 6.34 -3.75 -24.32
CA PRO A 127 7.72 -3.32 -24.52
C PRO A 127 7.86 -1.90 -25.07
N MET A 128 6.97 -1.46 -25.95
CA MET A 128 6.97 -0.11 -26.49
C MET A 128 6.66 0.92 -25.39
N ILE A 129 5.65 0.65 -24.54
CA ILE A 129 5.31 1.53 -23.42
C ILE A 129 6.48 1.62 -22.42
N GLU A 130 7.09 0.50 -22.05
CA GLU A 130 8.23 0.48 -21.11
C GLU A 130 9.48 1.16 -21.64
N LYS A 131 9.69 1.14 -22.95
CA LYS A 131 10.80 1.85 -23.60
C LYS A 131 10.60 3.37 -23.59
N ASN A 132 9.37 3.84 -23.77
CA ASN A 132 9.07 5.25 -23.97
C ASN A 132 8.62 5.98 -22.70
N PHE A 133 8.16 5.24 -21.70
CA PHE A 133 7.61 5.79 -20.45
C PHE A 133 8.30 5.21 -19.22
N ARG A 134 8.25 5.93 -18.11
CA ARG A 134 8.85 5.50 -16.85
C ARG A 134 7.93 4.54 -16.10
N ILE A 135 7.94 3.29 -16.50
CA ILE A 135 7.12 2.22 -15.94
C ILE A 135 7.91 1.48 -14.86
N ALA A 136 7.28 1.27 -13.69
CA ALA A 136 7.76 0.35 -12.66
C ALA A 136 7.43 -1.11 -13.07
N PRO A 137 8.16 -2.12 -12.55
CA PRO A 137 7.89 -3.52 -12.88
C PRO A 137 6.65 -4.07 -12.15
N PHE A 138 5.58 -3.27 -12.10
CA PHE A 138 4.27 -3.67 -11.60
C PHE A 138 3.21 -3.32 -12.64
N ARG A 139 2.58 -4.34 -13.20
CA ARG A 139 1.62 -4.22 -14.29
C ARG A 139 0.27 -4.80 -13.86
N ILE A 140 -0.77 -4.05 -14.13
CA ILE A 140 -2.17 -4.41 -13.87
C ILE A 140 -2.86 -4.54 -15.22
N ALA A 141 -3.67 -5.59 -15.42
CA ALA A 141 -4.58 -5.70 -16.56
C ALA A 141 -6.02 -5.64 -16.09
N ALA A 142 -6.87 -4.93 -16.83
CA ALA A 142 -8.29 -4.85 -16.53
C ALA A 142 -9.14 -4.95 -17.79
N GLY A 143 -10.30 -5.58 -17.67
CA GLY A 143 -11.29 -5.73 -18.73
C GLY A 143 -12.69 -6.01 -18.16
N LEU A 144 -13.67 -5.99 -19.05
CA LEU A 144 -15.06 -6.28 -18.74
C LEU A 144 -15.58 -7.34 -19.69
N ASP A 145 -16.35 -8.35 -19.19
CA ASP A 145 -17.05 -9.32 -20.00
C ASP A 145 -16.08 -10.16 -20.86
N THR A 146 -16.16 -10.11 -22.18
CA THR A 146 -15.30 -10.84 -23.13
C THR A 146 -13.82 -10.52 -22.93
N THR A 147 -13.48 -9.25 -22.79
CA THR A 147 -12.09 -8.85 -22.55
C THR A 147 -11.57 -9.26 -21.17
N ALA A 148 -12.45 -9.31 -20.16
CA ALA A 148 -12.12 -9.84 -18.84
C ALA A 148 -11.89 -11.35 -18.86
N GLY A 149 -12.64 -12.09 -19.66
CA GLY A 149 -12.39 -13.51 -19.93
C GLY A 149 -11.04 -13.72 -20.59
N PHE A 150 -10.79 -13.00 -21.68
CA PHE A 150 -9.55 -13.10 -22.46
C PHE A 150 -8.29 -12.80 -21.65
N LEU A 151 -8.30 -11.75 -20.81
CA LEU A 151 -7.12 -11.38 -20.04
C LEU A 151 -6.64 -12.48 -19.08
N ASN A 152 -7.52 -13.38 -18.64
CA ASN A 152 -7.16 -14.50 -17.78
C ASN A 152 -6.19 -15.48 -18.44
N CYS A 153 -6.13 -15.53 -19.79
CA CYS A 153 -5.18 -16.36 -20.51
C CYS A 153 -3.72 -16.01 -20.20
N TYR A 154 -3.44 -14.77 -19.75
CA TYR A 154 -2.08 -14.37 -19.31
C TYR A 154 -1.66 -15.03 -17.99
N LEU A 155 -2.58 -15.56 -17.20
CA LEU A 155 -2.27 -16.36 -16.01
C LEU A 155 -1.64 -17.71 -16.37
N TYR A 156 -1.90 -18.25 -17.57
CA TYR A 156 -1.44 -19.58 -17.96
C TYR A 156 0.07 -19.64 -18.24
N LYS A 157 0.73 -18.50 -18.37
CA LYS A 157 2.20 -18.45 -18.45
C LYS A 157 2.81 -18.86 -17.10
N GLU A 158 3.94 -19.54 -17.15
CA GLU A 158 4.69 -19.91 -15.94
C GLU A 158 5.01 -18.67 -15.09
N GLN A 159 5.39 -17.58 -15.74
CA GLN A 159 5.53 -16.26 -15.15
C GLN A 159 4.55 -15.31 -15.85
N PRO A 160 3.42 -15.00 -15.23
CA PRO A 160 2.48 -14.03 -15.77
C PRO A 160 3.15 -12.66 -15.98
N ILE A 161 2.84 -12.02 -17.11
CA ILE A 161 3.38 -10.69 -17.42
C ILE A 161 2.71 -9.57 -16.62
N PHE A 162 1.58 -9.85 -15.99
CA PHE A 162 0.86 -8.95 -15.10
C PHE A 162 0.97 -9.42 -13.65
N ASN A 163 1.07 -8.47 -12.73
CA ASN A 163 1.11 -8.70 -11.29
C ASN A 163 -0.30 -8.61 -10.66
N ALA A 164 -1.23 -7.98 -11.37
CA ALA A 164 -2.62 -7.85 -10.92
C ALA A 164 -3.59 -7.98 -12.10
N PHE A 165 -4.70 -8.66 -11.84
CA PHE A 165 -5.79 -8.89 -12.78
C PHE A 165 -7.08 -8.32 -12.20
N ILE A 166 -7.78 -7.48 -12.98
CA ILE A 166 -9.11 -6.96 -12.67
C ILE A 166 -10.06 -7.50 -13.73
N SER A 167 -10.72 -8.61 -13.42
CA SER A 167 -11.58 -9.36 -14.32
C SER A 167 -13.04 -9.09 -13.95
N MET A 168 -13.63 -8.05 -14.53
CA MET A 168 -14.99 -7.62 -14.21
C MET A 168 -16.01 -8.40 -15.03
N SER A 169 -16.92 -9.12 -14.35
CA SER A 169 -17.96 -9.95 -14.98
C SER A 169 -17.45 -10.77 -16.18
N PRO A 170 -16.41 -11.61 -16.01
CA PRO A 170 -15.76 -12.26 -17.14
C PRO A 170 -16.64 -13.26 -17.87
N GLU A 171 -16.61 -13.20 -19.19
CA GLU A 171 -17.06 -14.31 -20.04
C GLU A 171 -15.95 -15.38 -20.08
N LEU A 172 -16.11 -16.43 -19.27
CA LEU A 172 -15.10 -17.46 -19.12
C LEU A 172 -15.11 -18.43 -20.32
N GLY A 173 -13.94 -18.71 -20.89
CA GLY A 173 -13.74 -19.75 -21.92
C GLY A 173 -13.84 -21.17 -21.35
N ALA A 174 -13.72 -22.18 -22.20
CA ALA A 174 -13.79 -23.58 -21.78
C ALA A 174 -12.72 -23.89 -20.71
N GLU A 175 -13.11 -24.59 -19.66
CA GLU A 175 -12.25 -25.05 -18.54
C GLU A 175 -11.45 -23.93 -17.84
N MET A 176 -11.90 -22.66 -18.00
CA MET A 176 -11.12 -21.53 -17.50
C MET A 176 -11.19 -21.44 -15.97
N GLU A 177 -12.28 -21.88 -15.35
CA GLU A 177 -12.44 -21.87 -13.89
C GLU A 177 -11.37 -22.74 -13.22
N GLU A 178 -11.19 -23.95 -13.67
CA GLU A 178 -10.22 -24.89 -13.14
C GLU A 178 -8.80 -24.44 -13.41
N ARG A 179 -8.52 -23.96 -14.62
CA ARG A 179 -7.19 -23.46 -15.01
C ARG A 179 -6.75 -22.26 -14.20
N ILE A 180 -7.64 -21.29 -13.98
CA ILE A 180 -7.32 -20.13 -13.14
C ILE A 180 -6.94 -20.60 -11.75
N VAL A 181 -7.71 -21.50 -11.15
CA VAL A 181 -7.46 -22.04 -9.79
C VAL A 181 -6.14 -22.79 -9.73
N GLU A 182 -5.87 -23.66 -10.71
CA GLU A 182 -4.58 -24.37 -10.82
C GLU A 182 -3.40 -23.39 -10.89
N ARG A 183 -3.52 -22.38 -11.75
CA ARG A 183 -2.45 -21.38 -11.90
C ARG A 183 -2.26 -20.54 -10.65
N LEU A 184 -3.33 -20.04 -10.04
CA LEU A 184 -3.25 -19.27 -8.79
C LEU A 184 -2.65 -20.11 -7.65
N THR A 185 -2.92 -21.41 -7.60
CA THR A 185 -2.32 -22.33 -6.63
C THR A 185 -0.81 -22.48 -6.84
N ALA A 186 -0.34 -22.51 -8.09
CA ALA A 186 1.05 -22.74 -8.46
C ALA A 186 1.93 -21.47 -8.46
N ILE A 187 1.35 -20.27 -8.40
CA ILE A 187 2.07 -18.98 -8.47
C ILE A 187 3.14 -18.88 -7.37
N GLN A 188 4.35 -18.46 -7.78
CA GLN A 188 5.50 -18.31 -6.87
C GLN A 188 5.85 -16.85 -6.54
N GLN A 189 5.25 -15.88 -7.20
CA GLN A 189 5.47 -14.45 -6.98
C GLN A 189 4.17 -13.75 -6.53
N PRO A 190 4.26 -12.61 -5.83
CA PRO A 190 3.08 -11.87 -5.43
C PRO A 190 2.16 -11.55 -6.64
N LEU A 191 0.90 -11.94 -6.53
CA LEU A 191 -0.10 -11.72 -7.55
C LEU A 191 -1.43 -11.32 -6.91
N PHE A 192 -2.09 -10.34 -7.50
CA PHE A 192 -3.44 -9.90 -7.12
C PHE A 192 -4.43 -10.38 -8.17
N TYR A 193 -5.48 -11.04 -7.72
CA TYR A 193 -6.55 -11.47 -8.61
C TYR A 193 -7.91 -11.00 -8.06
N TYR A 194 -8.51 -10.09 -8.79
CA TYR A 194 -9.84 -9.56 -8.52
C TYR A 194 -10.79 -9.98 -9.61
N HIS A 195 -11.95 -10.51 -9.22
CA HIS A 195 -13.06 -10.67 -10.15
C HIS A 195 -14.40 -10.35 -9.47
N CYS A 196 -15.43 -10.14 -10.26
CA CYS A 196 -16.73 -9.79 -9.72
C CYS A 196 -17.87 -10.26 -10.63
N SER A 197 -19.07 -10.28 -10.07
CA SER A 197 -20.32 -10.46 -10.80
C SER A 197 -21.41 -9.50 -10.29
N ALA A 198 -22.51 -9.41 -11.02
CA ALA A 198 -23.69 -8.63 -10.63
C ALA A 198 -24.99 -9.41 -10.82
N ASP A 199 -26.06 -8.94 -10.16
CA ASP A 199 -27.39 -9.52 -10.36
C ASP A 199 -27.89 -9.38 -11.82
N GLY A 200 -27.44 -8.33 -12.51
CA GLY A 200 -27.79 -8.06 -13.90
C GLY A 200 -26.96 -8.80 -14.95
N ASP A 201 -26.03 -9.66 -14.54
CA ASP A 201 -25.26 -10.48 -15.48
C ASP A 201 -26.14 -11.56 -16.13
N VAL A 202 -25.75 -11.98 -17.34
CA VAL A 202 -26.36 -13.14 -17.97
C VAL A 202 -26.24 -14.37 -17.03
N LYS A 203 -27.34 -15.04 -16.74
CA LYS A 203 -27.40 -16.12 -15.75
C LYS A 203 -26.30 -17.16 -15.92
N LYS A 204 -26.03 -17.61 -17.17
CA LYS A 204 -24.99 -18.60 -17.46
C LYS A 204 -23.62 -18.09 -17.09
N MET A 205 -23.30 -16.85 -17.44
CA MET A 205 -22.03 -16.18 -17.10
C MET A 205 -21.87 -16.07 -15.58
N ARG A 206 -22.85 -15.50 -14.88
CA ARG A 206 -22.83 -15.36 -13.43
C ARG A 206 -22.63 -16.68 -12.70
N THR A 207 -23.33 -17.74 -13.14
CA THR A 207 -23.16 -19.07 -12.53
C THR A 207 -21.72 -19.57 -12.65
N ARG A 208 -21.05 -19.35 -13.78
CA ARG A 208 -19.67 -19.75 -13.97
C ARG A 208 -18.70 -18.89 -13.13
N ILE A 209 -18.93 -17.56 -13.04
CA ILE A 209 -18.13 -16.67 -12.19
C ILE A 209 -18.23 -17.09 -10.72
N GLN A 210 -19.44 -17.44 -10.25
CA GLN A 210 -19.65 -17.95 -8.89
C GLN A 210 -18.97 -19.31 -8.66
N ALA A 211 -18.99 -20.20 -9.66
CA ALA A 211 -18.26 -21.47 -9.58
C ALA A 211 -16.74 -21.25 -9.50
N LEU A 212 -16.19 -20.26 -10.24
CA LEU A 212 -14.80 -19.86 -10.08
C LEU A 212 -14.50 -19.40 -8.66
N ASP A 213 -15.37 -18.58 -8.04
CA ASP A 213 -15.19 -18.13 -6.65
C ASP A 213 -15.24 -19.30 -5.66
N GLU A 214 -16.19 -20.23 -5.83
CA GLU A 214 -16.27 -21.41 -4.96
C GLU A 214 -14.98 -22.26 -4.96
N LEU A 215 -14.26 -22.28 -6.06
CA LEU A 215 -12.97 -22.96 -6.18
C LEU A 215 -11.82 -22.11 -5.69
N ALA A 216 -11.74 -20.85 -6.13
CA ALA A 216 -10.62 -19.96 -5.88
C ALA A 216 -10.54 -19.47 -4.42
N SER A 217 -11.67 -19.31 -3.73
CA SER A 217 -11.70 -18.94 -2.30
C SER A 217 -11.04 -19.97 -1.38
N LYS A 218 -10.84 -21.22 -1.85
CA LYS A 218 -10.18 -22.31 -1.12
C LYS A 218 -8.67 -22.35 -1.31
N ILE A 219 -8.12 -21.49 -2.18
CA ILE A 219 -6.68 -21.45 -2.46
C ILE A 219 -5.94 -21.00 -1.21
N ASN A 220 -4.99 -21.85 -0.76
CA ASN A 220 -4.08 -21.50 0.33
C ASN A 220 -2.68 -21.21 -0.22
N ASN A 221 -2.53 -20.08 -0.92
CA ASN A 221 -1.25 -19.61 -1.41
C ASN A 221 -1.00 -18.17 -0.91
N PRO A 222 -0.05 -17.96 0.02
CA PRO A 222 0.22 -16.64 0.62
C PRO A 222 0.78 -15.62 -0.38
N LYS A 223 1.11 -16.05 -1.61
CA LYS A 223 1.54 -15.17 -2.70
C LYS A 223 0.38 -14.57 -3.47
N VAL A 224 -0.81 -15.15 -3.34
CA VAL A 224 -2.00 -14.72 -4.08
C VAL A 224 -2.91 -13.91 -3.18
N ASN A 225 -3.13 -12.66 -3.54
CA ASN A 225 -4.15 -11.81 -2.93
C ASN A 225 -5.43 -11.93 -3.80
N TYR A 226 -6.32 -12.82 -3.38
CA TYR A 226 -7.56 -13.11 -4.08
C TYR A 226 -8.72 -12.33 -3.47
N ARG A 227 -9.63 -11.82 -4.34
CA ARG A 227 -10.91 -11.22 -3.93
C ARG A 227 -11.97 -11.40 -5.00
N TYR A 228 -13.17 -11.73 -4.54
CA TYR A 228 -14.40 -11.73 -5.31
C TYR A 228 -15.45 -10.81 -4.68
N ASP A 229 -16.15 -10.02 -5.50
CA ASP A 229 -17.29 -9.21 -5.09
C ASP A 229 -18.52 -9.56 -5.93
N ASP A 230 -19.64 -9.82 -5.26
CA ASP A 230 -20.95 -10.04 -5.90
C ASP A 230 -21.86 -8.82 -5.67
N PHE A 231 -22.03 -8.00 -6.69
CA PHE A 231 -22.75 -6.72 -6.60
C PHE A 231 -24.25 -6.91 -6.73
N LYS A 232 -24.92 -7.04 -5.59
CA LYS A 232 -26.37 -7.13 -5.50
C LYS A 232 -27.05 -5.86 -5.97
N GLY A 233 -28.13 -5.99 -6.77
CA GLY A 233 -28.88 -4.86 -7.29
C GLY A 233 -28.20 -4.08 -8.41
N SER A 234 -26.99 -4.47 -8.82
CA SER A 234 -26.30 -3.83 -9.94
C SER A 234 -26.64 -4.50 -11.26
N SER A 235 -26.72 -3.70 -12.34
CA SER A 235 -26.72 -4.22 -13.70
C SER A 235 -25.33 -4.63 -14.14
N HIS A 236 -25.23 -5.40 -15.23
CA HIS A 236 -23.96 -5.77 -15.85
C HIS A 236 -23.04 -4.57 -16.14
N TYR A 237 -23.59 -3.42 -16.50
CA TYR A 237 -22.81 -2.22 -16.79
C TYR A 237 -22.55 -1.34 -15.56
N SER A 238 -23.51 -1.25 -14.63
CA SER A 238 -23.33 -0.41 -13.43
C SER A 238 -22.32 -1.00 -12.44
N LEU A 239 -22.10 -2.33 -12.47
CA LEU A 239 -21.11 -3.00 -11.62
C LEU A 239 -19.71 -2.40 -11.77
N VAL A 240 -19.35 -1.89 -12.95
CA VAL A 240 -18.03 -1.32 -13.25
C VAL A 240 -17.65 -0.20 -12.27
N LEU A 241 -18.62 0.70 -11.98
CA LEU A 241 -18.39 1.82 -11.06
C LEU A 241 -18.23 1.39 -9.59
N HIS A 242 -18.68 0.19 -9.23
CA HIS A 242 -18.46 -0.41 -7.91
C HIS A 242 -17.17 -1.23 -7.89
N ALA A 243 -16.90 -1.99 -8.94
CA ALA A 243 -15.77 -2.89 -9.06
C ALA A 243 -14.42 -2.16 -9.13
N ILE A 244 -14.35 -1.06 -9.89
CA ILE A 244 -13.09 -0.31 -10.07
C ILE A 244 -12.49 0.12 -8.72
N PRO A 245 -13.18 0.88 -7.84
CA PRO A 245 -12.60 1.22 -6.54
C PRO A 245 -12.31 -0.02 -5.69
N SER A 246 -13.21 -1.02 -5.64
CA SER A 246 -12.97 -2.25 -4.89
C SER A 246 -11.68 -2.95 -5.30
N ALA A 247 -11.42 -3.10 -6.60
CA ALA A 247 -10.21 -3.71 -7.14
C ALA A 247 -8.95 -2.88 -6.85
N LEU A 248 -9.00 -1.57 -7.09
CA LEU A 248 -7.86 -0.68 -6.86
C LEU A 248 -7.46 -0.65 -5.39
N TYR A 249 -8.43 -0.56 -4.47
CA TYR A 249 -8.17 -0.57 -3.03
C TYR A 249 -7.71 -1.94 -2.51
N GLN A 250 -8.08 -3.06 -3.14
CA GLN A 250 -7.50 -4.36 -2.85
C GLN A 250 -6.04 -4.42 -3.29
N ILE A 251 -5.75 -4.10 -4.57
CA ILE A 251 -4.41 -4.19 -5.16
C ILE A 251 -3.44 -3.29 -4.41
N PHE A 252 -3.85 -2.08 -4.08
CA PHE A 252 -3.01 -1.09 -3.40
C PHE A 252 -3.24 -1.00 -1.89
N SER A 253 -3.80 -2.03 -1.26
CA SER A 253 -4.12 -2.02 0.19
C SER A 253 -2.92 -1.69 1.07
N VAL A 254 -1.73 -2.16 0.72
CA VAL A 254 -0.49 -1.88 1.47
C VAL A 254 -0.03 -0.42 1.29
N TYR A 255 -0.41 0.22 0.17
CA TYR A 255 -0.06 1.62 -0.10
C TYR A 255 -0.78 2.60 0.83
N GLN A 256 -1.96 2.25 1.31
CA GLN A 256 -2.77 3.15 2.14
C GLN A 256 -2.05 3.52 3.44
N PRO A 257 -2.23 4.77 3.93
CA PRO A 257 -1.77 5.15 5.26
C PRO A 257 -2.33 4.20 6.33
N ILE A 258 -1.65 4.11 7.46
CA ILE A 258 -2.15 3.33 8.60
C ILE A 258 -3.54 3.86 9.01
N SER A 259 -4.56 3.03 8.78
CA SER A 259 -5.94 3.34 9.13
C SER A 259 -6.21 3.12 10.63
N THR A 260 -7.31 3.68 11.13
CA THR A 260 -7.75 3.41 12.51
C THR A 260 -7.97 1.92 12.77
N ILE A 261 -8.50 1.19 11.79
CA ILE A 261 -8.72 -0.27 11.89
C ILE A 261 -7.37 -0.99 11.95
N GLU A 262 -6.46 -0.71 11.02
CA GLU A 262 -5.11 -1.29 11.01
C GLU A 262 -4.37 -1.00 12.32
N PHE A 263 -4.48 0.22 12.84
CA PHE A 263 -3.91 0.58 14.12
C PHE A 263 -4.47 -0.25 15.27
N GLN A 264 -5.80 -0.37 15.37
CA GLN A 264 -6.46 -1.05 16.47
C GLN A 264 -6.26 -2.56 16.45
N GLU A 265 -6.38 -3.17 15.26
CA GLU A 265 -6.40 -4.63 15.12
C GLU A 265 -5.01 -5.25 14.96
N LYS A 266 -4.03 -4.49 14.41
CA LYS A 266 -2.71 -5.04 14.10
C LYS A 266 -1.58 -4.41 14.91
N ILE A 267 -1.60 -3.08 15.11
CA ILE A 267 -0.45 -2.38 15.70
C ILE A 267 -0.60 -2.29 17.22
N ALA A 268 -1.73 -1.76 17.71
CA ALA A 268 -1.93 -1.50 19.14
C ALA A 268 -2.01 -2.77 20.00
N VAL A 269 -2.18 -3.93 19.38
CA VAL A 269 -2.21 -5.25 20.05
C VAL A 269 -0.85 -5.93 20.11
N LEU A 270 0.16 -5.42 19.39
CA LEU A 270 1.51 -5.94 19.46
C LEU A 270 2.10 -5.73 20.86
N PRO A 271 2.87 -6.67 21.39
CA PRO A 271 3.59 -6.50 22.65
C PRO A 271 4.81 -5.57 22.51
N SER A 272 5.40 -5.48 21.30
CA SER A 272 6.56 -4.65 20.94
C SER A 272 6.79 -4.68 19.43
N GLY A 273 7.76 -3.93 18.92
CA GLY A 273 8.15 -3.95 17.51
C GLY A 273 7.28 -3.05 16.63
N TYR A 274 6.80 -1.95 17.18
CA TYR A 274 5.95 -0.98 16.45
C TYR A 274 6.73 -0.33 15.30
N VAL A 275 8.00 0.01 15.54
CA VAL A 275 8.87 0.60 14.51
C VAL A 275 9.19 -0.43 13.42
N ASP A 276 9.41 -1.69 13.80
CA ASP A 276 9.64 -2.77 12.83
C ASP A 276 8.41 -3.00 11.95
N TYR A 277 7.19 -2.89 12.50
CA TYR A 277 5.96 -2.95 11.72
C TYR A 277 5.94 -1.87 10.62
N LEU A 278 6.29 -0.63 10.98
CA LEU A 278 6.36 0.49 10.04
C LEU A 278 7.39 0.24 8.93
N VAL A 279 8.58 -0.22 9.30
CA VAL A 279 9.64 -0.56 8.34
C VAL A 279 9.17 -1.66 7.39
N GLN A 280 8.58 -2.73 7.91
CA GLN A 280 8.08 -3.84 7.10
C GLN A 280 6.97 -3.41 6.14
N LYS A 281 6.06 -2.52 6.56
CA LYS A 281 5.00 -1.97 5.69
C LYS A 281 5.61 -1.26 4.47
N TYR A 282 6.61 -0.41 4.68
CA TYR A 282 7.26 0.34 3.59
C TYR A 282 8.20 -0.52 2.75
N ASP A 283 8.84 -1.53 3.33
CA ASP A 283 9.60 -2.55 2.58
C ASP A 283 8.68 -3.38 1.65
N MET A 284 7.47 -3.70 2.11
CA MET A 284 6.49 -4.38 1.25
C MET A 284 6.06 -3.49 0.08
N LEU A 285 5.89 -2.18 0.28
CA LEU A 285 5.58 -1.24 -0.80
C LEU A 285 6.69 -1.22 -1.86
N GLU A 286 7.96 -1.16 -1.41
CA GLU A 286 9.09 -1.19 -2.34
C GLU A 286 9.18 -2.54 -3.08
N LYS A 287 8.98 -3.66 -2.39
CA LYS A 287 9.07 -5.01 -2.98
C LYS A 287 7.89 -5.33 -3.90
N SER A 288 6.66 -4.93 -3.53
CA SER A 288 5.45 -5.28 -4.29
C SER A 288 5.24 -4.37 -5.50
N PHE A 289 5.48 -3.08 -5.36
CA PHE A 289 5.16 -2.09 -6.40
C PHE A 289 6.41 -1.42 -6.99
N ASN A 290 7.61 -1.75 -6.48
CA ASN A 290 8.86 -1.04 -6.78
C ASN A 290 8.72 0.48 -6.55
N LEU A 291 7.92 0.86 -5.56
CA LEU A 291 7.68 2.24 -5.16
C LEU A 291 8.50 2.56 -3.93
N LYS A 292 9.54 3.38 -4.11
CA LYS A 292 10.35 3.89 -3.01
C LYS A 292 9.70 5.15 -2.44
N LEU A 293 8.93 4.98 -1.37
CA LEU A 293 8.19 6.07 -0.75
C LEU A 293 8.90 6.59 0.51
N GLN A 294 8.76 7.89 0.73
CA GLN A 294 9.03 8.48 2.04
C GLN A 294 7.92 8.04 3.02
N ILE A 295 8.31 7.62 4.22
CA ILE A 295 7.33 7.27 5.25
C ILE A 295 6.47 8.50 5.57
N ARG A 296 5.15 8.34 5.58
CA ARG A 296 4.19 9.42 5.82
C ARG A 296 4.23 9.88 7.28
N MET A 297 4.01 11.18 7.50
CA MET A 297 3.94 11.75 8.85
C MET A 297 2.81 11.11 9.68
N ASN A 298 1.67 10.80 9.06
CA ASN A 298 0.56 10.14 9.75
C ASN A 298 0.94 8.74 10.24
N ASP A 299 1.78 8.02 9.50
CA ASP A 299 2.25 6.69 9.90
C ASP A 299 3.26 6.80 11.05
N PHE A 300 4.14 7.82 11.05
CA PHE A 300 4.96 8.13 12.23
C PHE A 300 4.12 8.40 13.47
N LYS A 301 3.05 9.20 13.35
CA LYS A 301 2.13 9.50 14.46
C LYS A 301 1.39 8.26 14.96
N ALA A 302 0.99 7.36 14.06
CA ALA A 302 0.36 6.11 14.45
C ALA A 302 1.30 5.24 15.30
N ILE A 303 2.57 5.14 14.91
CA ILE A 303 3.57 4.39 15.67
C ILE A 303 3.90 5.09 17.00
N GLU A 304 4.05 6.41 17.02
CA GLU A 304 4.20 7.18 18.26
C GLU A 304 3.05 6.90 19.23
N ALA A 305 1.80 6.92 18.74
CA ALA A 305 0.63 6.63 19.56
C ALA A 305 0.64 5.19 20.14
N ALA A 306 1.12 4.21 19.37
CA ALA A 306 1.25 2.83 19.83
C ALA A 306 2.32 2.70 20.92
N ILE A 307 3.49 3.30 20.72
CA ILE A 307 4.58 3.36 21.70
C ILE A 307 4.09 3.97 23.03
N LEU A 308 3.39 5.10 22.94
CA LEU A 308 2.84 5.79 24.13
C LEU A 308 1.77 4.95 24.84
N LYS A 309 0.83 4.38 24.09
CA LYS A 309 -0.26 3.56 24.63
C LYS A 309 0.27 2.34 25.39
N ASN A 310 1.28 1.68 24.86
CA ASN A 310 1.83 0.44 25.40
C ASN A 310 3.09 0.66 26.25
N LYS A 311 3.48 1.93 26.48
CA LYS A 311 4.65 2.32 27.30
C LYS A 311 5.98 1.74 26.81
N ALA A 312 6.09 1.46 25.51
CA ALA A 312 7.29 0.91 24.87
C ALA A 312 8.32 2.02 24.57
N TYR A 313 8.60 2.89 25.52
CA TYR A 313 9.33 4.15 25.33
C TYR A 313 10.71 3.99 24.70
N ASN A 314 11.37 2.84 24.86
CA ASN A 314 12.67 2.56 24.26
C ASN A 314 12.61 2.54 22.71
N GLU A 315 11.45 2.23 22.11
CA GLU A 315 11.30 2.21 20.65
C GLU A 315 11.33 3.62 20.03
N PHE A 316 11.18 4.68 20.81
CA PHE A 316 11.37 6.04 20.32
C PHE A 316 12.77 6.30 19.76
N ASP A 317 13.82 5.60 20.25
CA ASP A 317 15.16 5.72 19.67
C ASP A 317 15.19 5.22 18.22
N GLN A 318 14.60 4.06 17.96
CA GLN A 318 14.48 3.52 16.59
C GLN A 318 13.61 4.42 15.72
N LEU A 319 12.50 4.93 16.27
CA LEU A 319 11.62 5.86 15.55
C LEU A 319 12.33 7.17 15.19
N ALA A 320 13.17 7.70 16.10
CA ALA A 320 14.00 8.86 15.85
C ALA A 320 15.06 8.62 14.77
N GLN A 321 15.68 7.43 14.74
CA GLN A 321 16.63 7.06 13.69
C GLN A 321 15.94 7.00 12.33
N LEU A 322 14.73 6.43 12.27
CA LEU A 322 13.92 6.37 11.06
C LEU A 322 13.50 7.78 10.60
N ALA A 323 13.14 8.66 11.55
CA ALA A 323 12.84 10.06 11.28
C ALA A 323 14.05 10.82 10.69
N ARG A 324 15.27 10.61 11.18
CA ARG A 324 16.48 11.21 10.60
C ARG A 324 16.72 10.80 9.16
N LYS A 325 16.38 9.54 8.82
CA LYS A 325 16.54 9.02 7.46
C LYS A 325 15.52 9.63 6.48
N HIS A 326 14.25 9.73 6.89
CA HIS A 326 13.16 10.15 6.01
C HIS A 326 12.88 11.66 6.04
N TYR A 327 13.16 12.32 7.17
CA TYR A 327 12.96 13.78 7.41
C TYR A 327 14.24 14.43 7.94
N PRO A 328 15.33 14.39 7.16
CA PRO A 328 16.60 14.97 7.61
C PRO A 328 16.46 16.49 7.84
N LYS A 329 17.15 17.00 8.87
CA LYS A 329 17.16 18.43 9.25
C LYS A 329 15.79 18.99 9.71
N THR A 330 14.85 18.11 10.08
CA THR A 330 13.59 18.50 10.71
C THR A 330 13.61 18.14 12.20
N MET A 331 12.72 18.76 12.94
CA MET A 331 12.61 18.55 14.39
C MET A 331 12.10 17.16 14.79
N LEU A 332 11.59 16.33 13.86
CA LEU A 332 10.90 15.07 14.14
C LEU A 332 11.75 14.10 14.97
N ALA A 333 13.02 13.93 14.60
CA ALA A 333 13.90 12.98 15.29
C ALA A 333 14.23 13.40 16.72
N ASP A 334 14.56 14.67 16.92
CA ASP A 334 14.89 15.20 18.24
C ASP A 334 13.63 15.30 19.12
N TYR A 335 12.46 15.53 18.53
CA TYR A 335 11.16 15.41 19.20
C TYR A 335 10.91 14.00 19.73
N HIS A 336 11.09 12.94 18.92
CA HIS A 336 10.94 11.57 19.40
C HIS A 336 11.91 11.23 20.53
N MET A 337 13.17 11.68 20.43
CA MET A 337 14.14 11.52 21.53
C MET A 337 13.71 12.26 22.80
N ALA A 338 13.14 13.45 22.65
CA ALA A 338 12.61 14.20 23.78
C ALA A 338 11.46 13.46 24.46
N GLN A 339 10.51 12.93 23.68
CA GLN A 339 9.41 12.10 24.18
C GLN A 339 9.93 10.88 24.96
N MET A 340 10.93 10.18 24.44
CA MET A 340 11.54 9.04 25.13
C MET A 340 12.03 9.42 26.52
N TYR A 341 12.90 10.44 26.61
CA TYR A 341 13.49 10.85 27.87
C TYR A 341 12.44 11.37 28.85
N GLU A 342 11.47 12.13 28.36
CA GLU A 342 10.37 12.63 29.20
C GLU A 342 9.56 11.48 29.81
N LYS A 343 9.16 10.48 29.00
CA LYS A 343 8.37 9.33 29.49
C LYS A 343 9.18 8.40 30.39
N GLN A 344 10.50 8.42 30.28
CA GLN A 344 11.40 7.70 31.19
C GLN A 344 11.73 8.50 32.45
N GLY A 345 11.25 9.75 32.60
CA GLY A 345 11.48 10.59 33.76
C GLY A 345 12.84 11.35 33.72
N ASP A 346 13.59 11.25 32.64
CA ASP A 346 14.83 12.02 32.46
C ASP A 346 14.55 13.41 31.88
N ASN A 347 13.97 14.25 32.72
CA ASN A 347 13.56 15.60 32.32
C ASN A 347 14.76 16.47 31.85
N ALA A 348 15.97 16.19 32.32
CA ALA A 348 17.15 16.95 31.91
C ALA A 348 17.56 16.68 30.45
N ARG A 349 17.55 15.36 30.05
CA ARG A 349 17.79 15.00 28.65
C ARG A 349 16.61 15.38 27.77
N ALA A 350 15.38 15.25 28.25
CA ALA A 350 14.18 15.68 27.52
C ALA A 350 14.22 17.16 27.13
N VAL A 351 14.51 18.05 28.08
CA VAL A 351 14.70 19.51 27.85
C VAL A 351 15.75 19.76 26.77
N LYS A 352 16.90 19.07 26.87
CA LYS A 352 17.98 19.22 25.88
C LYS A 352 17.51 18.83 24.48
N SER A 353 16.75 17.73 24.36
CA SER A 353 16.27 17.24 23.08
C SER A 353 15.16 18.13 22.50
N TYR A 354 14.24 18.67 23.30
CA TYR A 354 13.26 19.65 22.83
C TYR A 354 13.92 20.94 22.34
N LEU A 355 14.96 21.42 23.03
CA LEU A 355 15.73 22.57 22.57
C LEU A 355 16.55 22.29 21.30
N ALA A 356 17.02 21.06 21.10
CA ALA A 356 17.64 20.65 19.84
C ALA A 356 16.61 20.61 18.71
N ALA A 357 15.40 20.07 18.95
CA ALA A 357 14.29 20.08 18.01
C ALA A 357 13.90 21.52 17.61
N PHE A 358 13.84 22.45 18.55
CA PHE A 358 13.56 23.87 18.28
C PHE A 358 14.52 24.52 17.25
N GLN A 359 15.75 24.05 17.17
CA GLN A 359 16.74 24.55 16.20
C GLN A 359 16.54 24.01 14.78
N GLN A 360 15.72 22.99 14.63
CA GLN A 360 15.47 22.33 13.35
C GLN A 360 14.25 22.93 12.62
N ALA A 361 14.04 22.51 11.36
CA ALA A 361 12.86 22.90 10.60
C ALA A 361 11.59 22.23 11.15
N GLU A 362 10.51 22.98 11.16
CA GLU A 362 9.17 22.45 11.46
C GLU A 362 8.75 21.39 10.44
N VAL A 363 7.93 20.43 10.88
CA VAL A 363 7.46 19.33 10.02
C VAL A 363 6.09 18.83 10.49
N GLY A 364 5.18 18.63 9.54
CA GLY A 364 3.80 18.28 9.87
C GLY A 364 3.12 19.35 10.73
N ASP A 365 2.62 18.97 11.88
CA ASP A 365 2.03 19.84 12.89
C ASP A 365 2.99 20.15 14.07
N LEU A 366 4.22 19.67 14.01
CA LEU A 366 5.23 20.00 15.01
C LEU A 366 5.80 21.41 14.75
N THR A 367 5.67 22.28 15.76
CA THR A 367 6.09 23.67 15.68
C THR A 367 7.17 24.00 16.70
N LYS A 368 7.92 25.08 16.46
CA LYS A 368 8.93 25.57 17.38
C LYS A 368 8.34 26.00 18.72
N ASP A 369 7.15 26.59 18.70
CA ASP A 369 6.47 27.02 19.91
C ASP A 369 6.14 25.82 20.82
N MET A 370 5.64 24.70 20.26
CA MET A 370 5.42 23.47 21.03
C MET A 370 6.70 22.95 21.68
N MET A 371 7.83 22.97 20.96
CA MET A 371 9.11 22.49 21.48
C MET A 371 9.59 23.38 22.64
N MET A 372 9.46 24.70 22.51
CA MET A 372 9.87 25.65 23.54
C MET A 372 8.96 25.55 24.78
N GLU A 373 7.66 25.53 24.59
CA GLU A 373 6.69 25.41 25.69
C GLU A 373 6.98 24.16 26.51
N ARG A 374 7.15 23.00 25.83
CA ARG A 374 7.42 21.75 26.55
C ARG A 374 8.76 21.75 27.28
N ALA A 375 9.80 22.32 26.65
CA ALA A 375 11.10 22.46 27.30
C ALA A 375 10.99 23.33 28.57
N ASP A 376 10.25 24.44 28.54
CA ASP A 376 10.11 25.36 29.67
C ASP A 376 9.22 24.75 30.79
N GLU A 377 8.20 23.97 30.47
CA GLU A 377 7.44 23.20 31.45
C GLU A 377 8.35 22.23 32.22
N LEU A 378 9.14 21.43 31.49
CA LEU A 378 10.02 20.43 32.09
C LEU A 378 11.16 21.07 32.92
N LYS A 379 11.68 22.22 32.49
CA LYS A 379 12.69 22.98 33.29
C LYS A 379 12.17 23.33 34.67
N LYS A 380 10.86 23.62 34.83
CA LYS A 380 10.29 23.96 36.15
C LYS A 380 10.32 22.78 37.11
N SER A 381 10.34 21.55 36.59
CA SER A 381 10.42 20.32 37.38
C SER A 381 11.87 19.90 37.73
N LEU A 382 12.88 20.55 37.15
CA LEU A 382 14.28 20.22 37.43
C LEU A 382 14.71 20.84 38.77
N PRO A 383 15.54 20.14 39.57
CA PRO A 383 16.09 20.68 40.79
C PRO A 383 16.93 21.96 40.50
N LYS A 384 16.62 23.04 41.20
CA LYS A 384 17.38 24.30 41.06
C LYS A 384 18.85 24.06 41.41
N LYS A 385 19.75 24.30 40.45
CA LYS A 385 21.21 24.32 40.71
C LYS A 385 21.49 25.27 41.88
N GLY A 386 21.72 24.72 43.10
CA GLY A 386 22.11 25.54 44.27
C GLY A 386 21.65 25.03 45.63
N GLN A 387 20.75 24.09 45.73
CA GLN A 387 20.45 23.43 47.02
C GLN A 387 21.23 22.10 47.10
N LYS A 388 22.53 22.19 47.55
CA LYS A 388 23.17 21.03 48.18
C LYS A 388 22.36 20.72 49.43
N GLY A 389 21.59 19.62 49.39
CA GLY A 389 20.88 19.09 50.55
C GLY A 389 21.89 18.93 51.70
N LYS A 390 21.65 19.62 52.81
CA LYS A 390 22.19 19.17 54.08
C LYS A 390 21.48 17.85 54.36
N GLU A 391 22.22 16.76 54.21
CA GLU A 391 21.82 15.50 54.84
C GLU A 391 21.77 15.74 56.36
N VAL A 392 20.59 15.78 56.89
CA VAL A 392 20.35 15.60 58.33
C VAL A 392 20.53 14.10 58.55
N ILE A 393 21.70 13.74 59.07
CA ILE A 393 21.94 12.41 59.65
C ILE A 393 21.11 12.35 60.92
N GLU A 394 19.96 11.74 60.87
CA GLU A 394 19.19 11.35 62.08
C GLU A 394 19.85 10.08 62.61
N GLU A 395 20.60 10.21 63.68
CA GLU A 395 21.16 9.07 64.43
C GLU A 395 19.99 8.28 65.02
N THR A 396 19.71 7.10 64.50
CA THR A 396 18.84 6.12 65.19
C THR A 396 19.67 5.36 66.23
N PRO A 397 19.13 5.17 67.45
CA PRO A 397 19.85 4.46 68.52
C PRO A 397 20.03 3.00 68.17
N VAL A 398 21.24 2.53 68.47
CA VAL A 398 21.64 1.10 68.30
C VAL A 398 20.95 0.29 69.41
N GLU A 399 20.05 -0.61 69.06
CA GLU A 399 19.52 -1.64 69.96
C GLU A 399 20.39 -2.90 69.85
N GLU A 400 20.88 -3.33 71.04
CA GLU A 400 21.76 -4.48 71.14
C GLU A 400 21.07 -5.77 70.78
N VAL A 401 21.71 -6.61 69.92
CA VAL A 401 21.29 -7.94 69.54
C VAL A 401 22.00 -8.95 70.48
N PRO A 402 21.25 -9.89 71.12
CA PRO A 402 21.90 -10.99 71.84
C PRO A 402 22.35 -12.07 70.86
N THR A 403 23.57 -12.52 71.08
CA THR A 403 24.23 -13.66 70.49
C THR A 403 23.56 -14.96 70.88
N GLU A 404 23.14 -15.81 69.95
CA GLU A 404 23.00 -17.25 70.19
C GLU A 404 23.65 -18.06 69.08
N THR A 405 24.34 -19.12 69.54
CA THR A 405 25.29 -20.03 68.86
C THR A 405 24.56 -21.16 68.11
N PRO A 406 25.21 -21.87 67.22
CA PRO A 406 24.59 -22.70 66.18
C PRO A 406 24.28 -24.15 66.64
N SER A 407 23.27 -24.75 66.05
CA SER A 407 22.96 -26.17 66.18
C SER A 407 22.72 -26.81 64.82
N GLU A 408 23.52 -27.71 64.56
CA GLU A 408 23.66 -28.93 63.74
C GLU A 408 22.50 -29.29 62.75
N THR A 409 22.99 -29.73 61.61
CA THR A 409 22.37 -30.53 60.55
C THR A 409 21.82 -31.87 61.05
N PRO A 410 20.85 -32.48 60.41
CA PRO A 410 21.22 -33.64 59.61
C PRO A 410 20.62 -33.76 58.20
N THR A 411 21.46 -34.29 57.38
CA THR A 411 21.33 -34.96 56.10
C THR A 411 20.27 -36.08 56.12
N GLU A 412 19.47 -36.16 55.05
CA GLU A 412 19.19 -37.45 54.44
C GLU A 412 18.69 -37.35 53.02
N THR A 413 19.17 -38.23 52.21
CA THR A 413 19.13 -38.40 50.76
C THR A 413 17.98 -39.37 50.33
N PRO A 414 17.88 -39.82 49.12
CA PRO A 414 16.74 -39.70 48.24
C PRO A 414 15.95 -41.03 48.11
N THR A 415 14.78 -40.97 47.50
CA THR A 415 14.18 -42.17 46.93
C THR A 415 13.49 -41.91 45.58
N GLU A 416 13.84 -42.83 44.70
CA GLU A 416 13.45 -43.04 43.33
C GLU A 416 12.00 -43.47 43.10
N GLU A 417 11.64 -43.32 41.83
CA GLU A 417 10.74 -44.16 41.02
C GLU A 417 9.23 -44.19 41.30
N LYS A 418 8.43 -43.98 40.29
CA LYS A 418 8.00 -44.93 39.26
C LYS A 418 7.03 -44.32 38.23
N LYS A 419 7.27 -44.83 37.01
CA LYS A 419 6.40 -44.84 35.83
C LYS A 419 4.99 -45.41 36.08
N SER A 420 4.12 -44.98 35.18
CA SER A 420 3.06 -45.66 34.38
C SER A 420 1.78 -44.80 34.41
N GLU A 421 1.09 -44.58 33.38
CA GLU A 421 0.83 -45.21 32.04
C GLU A 421 0.68 -44.12 30.97
#